data_c72507249a6b0eec68c178f8844410ef
#
_entry.id   c72507249a6b0eec68c178f8844410ef
#
_cell.length_a   1.000
_cell.length_b   1.000
_cell.length_c   1.000
_cell.angle_alpha   90.00
_cell.angle_beta   90.00
_cell.angle_gamma   90.00
#
_symmetry.space_group_name_H-M   'P 1'
#
loop_
_entity.id
_entity.type
_entity.pdbx_description
1 polymer ?
#
loop_
_entity_poly.entity_id
_entity_poly.type
_entity_poly.pdbx_seq_one_letter_code
_entity_poly.pdbx_strand_id
1 'polypeptide(L)'
;MIGIWLASLACQTTAAYSAAPPSATVLQAETPLATIDRILLMADQGRDIAAIKVAVDKFIDPRINEASVLRQINEMAERIRTKIPHGADAMERTALILKYLSEDSEWNQHQTFSYDLDDPFGTKLENKLLSTYLRTRRGNCVSMPILLLALGQKLGLEMTLATAPSHVFVKVRHNGTWKNVEATSFGVMTDESYRTKTHISDLAIANQIYLRPLSRRESSVVVAEAILEKLKTTGSQQTRLDVADKLLSYDPKSVQTMLHKGNAYFHMLKNEFLDHGPSSTPLSTQSMLRYRHLQRENRRWFSRAESLGWREPRTDDDQRYLEDIRRKRGSLEENG
;
A
#
# COMPACT_ATOMS: atom_id res chain seq x y z
N MET A 1 -74.48 66.49 -14.36
CA MET A 1 -74.53 65.19 -15.02
C MET A 1 -73.16 64.58 -14.86
N ILE A 2 -73.11 63.44 -14.28
CA ILE A 2 -71.99 62.80 -13.60
C ILE A 2 -71.18 62.02 -14.63
N GLY A 3 -69.91 62.32 -14.78
CA GLY A 3 -68.98 61.57 -15.62
C GLY A 3 -68.11 60.58 -14.78
N ILE A 4 -68.20 59.28 -15.06
CA ILE A 4 -67.52 58.22 -14.36
C ILE A 4 -66.14 57.98 -15.03
N TRP A 5 -65.08 58.07 -14.26
CA TRP A 5 -63.72 57.70 -14.66
C TRP A 5 -63.48 56.23 -14.35
N LEU A 6 -63.14 55.43 -15.35
CA LEU A 6 -62.63 54.06 -15.21
C LEU A 6 -61.10 54.07 -15.15
N ALA A 7 -60.57 53.71 -14.02
CA ALA A 7 -59.10 53.46 -13.85
C ALA A 7 -58.78 52.05 -14.25
N SER A 8 -57.93 51.85 -15.30
CA SER A 8 -57.39 50.57 -15.67
C SER A 8 -56.16 50.21 -14.80
N LEU A 9 -56.33 49.18 -14.00
CA LEU A 9 -55.19 48.56 -13.27
C LEU A 9 -54.35 47.73 -14.25
N ALA A 10 -53.14 48.15 -14.56
CA ALA A 10 -52.16 47.34 -15.20
C ALA A 10 -51.51 46.39 -14.18
N CYS A 11 -51.77 45.09 -14.32
CA CYS A 11 -51.14 44.04 -13.53
C CYS A 11 -49.74 43.82 -14.07
N GLN A 12 -48.69 44.26 -13.32
CA GLN A 12 -47.29 43.90 -13.64
C GLN A 12 -46.98 42.56 -12.99
N THR A 13 -46.89 41.54 -13.81
CA THR A 13 -46.34 40.24 -13.40
C THR A 13 -44.82 40.33 -13.33
N THR A 14 -44.27 40.41 -12.12
CA THR A 14 -42.83 40.22 -11.85
C THR A 14 -42.48 38.74 -12.04
N ALA A 15 -41.78 38.43 -13.13
CA ALA A 15 -41.20 37.13 -13.33
C ALA A 15 -40.07 36.91 -12.28
N ALA A 16 -40.34 36.04 -11.33
CA ALA A 16 -39.29 35.58 -10.41
C ALA A 16 -38.24 34.76 -11.20
N TYR A 17 -37.06 35.31 -11.34
CA TYR A 17 -35.91 34.61 -11.88
C TYR A 17 -35.48 33.58 -10.85
N SER A 18 -35.88 32.32 -11.07
CA SER A 18 -35.39 31.19 -10.30
C SER A 18 -33.93 30.96 -10.69
N ALA A 19 -32.99 31.37 -9.84
CA ALA A 19 -31.60 31.00 -9.99
C ALA A 19 -31.49 29.47 -9.86
N ALA A 20 -31.00 28.80 -10.90
CA ALA A 20 -30.68 27.40 -10.84
C ALA A 20 -29.66 27.16 -9.69
N PRO A 21 -29.80 26.07 -8.92
CA PRO A 21 -28.82 25.76 -7.88
C PRO A 21 -27.43 25.62 -8.52
N PRO A 22 -26.35 26.04 -7.83
CA PRO A 22 -25.00 25.89 -8.35
C PRO A 22 -24.77 24.42 -8.67
N SER A 23 -24.37 24.15 -9.91
CA SER A 23 -24.00 22.83 -10.37
C SER A 23 -23.03 22.18 -9.34
N ALA A 24 -23.40 21.03 -8.81
CA ALA A 24 -22.51 20.26 -7.96
C ALA A 24 -21.20 20.09 -8.73
N THR A 25 -20.14 20.70 -8.23
CA THR A 25 -18.79 20.53 -8.77
C THR A 25 -18.50 19.04 -8.67
N VAL A 26 -18.55 18.34 -9.77
CA VAL A 26 -18.09 16.96 -9.86
C VAL A 26 -16.61 17.03 -9.48
N LEU A 27 -16.27 16.63 -8.26
CA LEU A 27 -14.89 16.48 -7.83
C LEU A 27 -14.25 15.51 -8.83
N GLN A 28 -13.45 16.04 -9.75
CA GLN A 28 -12.70 15.21 -10.67
C GLN A 28 -11.82 14.28 -9.84
N ALA A 29 -11.89 12.99 -10.13
CA ALA A 29 -11.06 12.00 -9.46
C ALA A 29 -9.57 12.42 -9.58
N GLU A 30 -8.88 12.44 -8.44
CA GLU A 30 -7.47 12.80 -8.38
C GLU A 30 -6.65 11.89 -9.31
N THR A 31 -5.75 12.46 -10.11
CA THR A 31 -4.90 11.65 -10.99
C THR A 31 -3.89 10.84 -10.18
N PRO A 32 -3.39 9.70 -10.71
CA PRO A 32 -2.38 8.89 -10.02
C PRO A 32 -1.16 9.70 -9.61
N LEU A 33 -0.64 10.56 -10.50
CA LEU A 33 0.53 11.39 -10.20
C LEU A 33 0.25 12.44 -9.14
N ALA A 34 -0.90 13.11 -9.18
CA ALA A 34 -1.30 14.08 -8.16
C ALA A 34 -1.45 13.40 -6.79
N THR A 35 -2.01 12.19 -6.76
CA THR A 35 -2.08 11.38 -5.54
C THR A 35 -0.70 11.05 -4.99
N ILE A 36 0.25 10.64 -5.85
CA ILE A 36 1.64 10.38 -5.44
C ILE A 36 2.29 11.65 -4.91
N ASP A 37 2.18 12.78 -5.59
CA ASP A 37 2.75 14.05 -5.13
C ASP A 37 2.20 14.43 -3.74
N ARG A 38 0.90 14.28 -3.52
CA ARG A 38 0.27 14.51 -2.21
C ARG A 38 0.79 13.58 -1.13
N ILE A 39 0.91 12.28 -1.41
CA ILE A 39 1.42 11.27 -0.47
C ILE A 39 2.87 11.56 -0.08
N LEU A 40 3.72 11.90 -1.05
CA LEU A 40 5.12 12.21 -0.80
C LEU A 40 5.26 13.51 -0.01
N LEU A 41 4.43 14.52 -0.30
CA LEU A 41 4.36 15.75 0.49
C LEU A 41 3.92 15.47 1.94
N MET A 42 2.93 14.59 2.14
CA MET A 42 2.51 14.17 3.50
C MET A 42 3.67 13.53 4.27
N ALA A 43 4.49 12.71 3.60
CA ALA A 43 5.68 12.11 4.19
C ALA A 43 6.71 13.16 4.61
N ASP A 44 6.96 14.15 3.75
CA ASP A 44 7.89 15.26 4.01
C ASP A 44 7.39 16.16 5.16
N GLN A 45 6.09 16.35 5.28
CA GLN A 45 5.46 17.08 6.39
C GLN A 45 5.40 16.30 7.70
N GLY A 46 5.88 15.07 7.74
CA GLY A 46 5.92 14.26 8.95
C GLY A 46 4.59 13.61 9.33
N ARG A 47 3.62 13.50 8.39
CA ARG A 47 2.36 12.79 8.66
C ARG A 47 2.62 11.33 9.01
N ASP A 48 1.76 10.76 9.88
CA ASP A 48 1.87 9.36 10.27
C ASP A 48 1.55 8.40 9.11
N ILE A 49 2.01 7.16 9.23
CA ILE A 49 1.86 6.17 8.16
C ILE A 49 0.38 5.80 7.93
N ALA A 50 -0.49 5.91 8.94
CA ALA A 50 -1.90 5.65 8.80
C ALA A 50 -2.55 6.66 7.85
N ALA A 51 -2.27 7.95 8.00
CA ALA A 51 -2.78 8.99 7.12
C ALA A 51 -2.31 8.78 5.67
N ILE A 52 -1.02 8.45 5.47
CA ILE A 52 -0.46 8.16 4.16
C ILE A 52 -1.12 6.93 3.53
N LYS A 53 -1.26 5.85 4.30
CA LYS A 53 -1.88 4.61 3.81
C LYS A 53 -3.34 4.81 3.45
N VAL A 54 -4.10 5.51 4.28
CA VAL A 54 -5.51 5.76 4.02
C VAL A 54 -5.73 6.64 2.78
N ALA A 55 -4.81 7.60 2.51
CA ALA A 55 -4.81 8.36 1.27
C ALA A 55 -4.57 7.48 0.02
N VAL A 56 -3.64 6.51 0.10
CA VAL A 56 -3.42 5.49 -0.94
C VAL A 56 -4.68 4.62 -1.10
N ASP A 57 -5.24 4.15 0.00
CA ASP A 57 -6.41 3.28 -0.01
C ASP A 57 -7.62 3.98 -0.63
N LYS A 58 -7.81 5.27 -0.35
CA LYS A 58 -8.86 6.11 -0.95
C LYS A 58 -8.72 6.24 -2.47
N PHE A 59 -7.49 6.33 -2.98
CA PHE A 59 -7.26 6.30 -4.42
C PHE A 59 -7.63 4.94 -5.03
N ILE A 60 -7.34 3.84 -4.32
CA ILE A 60 -7.63 2.48 -4.80
C ILE A 60 -9.14 2.20 -4.76
N ASP A 61 -9.80 2.54 -3.66
CA ASP A 61 -11.26 2.44 -3.48
C ASP A 61 -11.83 3.79 -3.02
N PRO A 62 -12.41 4.56 -3.94
CA PRO A 62 -12.99 5.88 -3.63
C PRO A 62 -14.14 5.87 -2.61
N ARG A 63 -14.70 4.72 -2.26
CA ARG A 63 -15.77 4.58 -1.24
C ARG A 63 -15.23 4.65 0.18
N ILE A 64 -13.92 4.50 0.40
CA ILE A 64 -13.32 4.52 1.73
C ILE A 64 -13.54 5.88 2.40
N ASN A 65 -14.05 5.84 3.62
CA ASN A 65 -14.14 6.99 4.50
C ASN A 65 -12.87 7.10 5.33
N GLU A 66 -11.94 7.96 4.91
CA GLU A 66 -10.63 8.17 5.55
C GLU A 66 -10.76 8.50 7.04
N ALA A 67 -11.67 9.41 7.39
CA ALA A 67 -11.89 9.84 8.77
C ALA A 67 -12.35 8.67 9.66
N SER A 68 -13.19 7.78 9.13
CA SER A 68 -13.65 6.58 9.86
C SER A 68 -12.51 5.61 10.13
N VAL A 69 -11.67 5.32 9.12
CA VAL A 69 -10.52 4.42 9.27
C VAL A 69 -9.53 4.97 10.28
N LEU A 70 -9.17 6.25 10.16
CA LEU A 70 -8.23 6.90 11.08
C LEU A 70 -8.78 6.95 12.52
N ARG A 71 -10.08 7.18 12.70
CA ARG A 71 -10.72 7.15 14.02
C ARG A 71 -10.63 5.77 14.66
N GLN A 72 -10.92 4.69 13.92
CA GLN A 72 -10.78 3.32 14.43
C GLN A 72 -9.35 3.02 14.91
N ILE A 73 -8.33 3.42 14.12
CA ILE A 73 -6.93 3.23 14.51
C ILE A 73 -6.59 4.05 15.76
N ASN A 74 -7.12 5.27 15.89
CA ASN A 74 -6.94 6.09 17.10
C ASN A 74 -7.57 5.44 18.32
N GLU A 75 -8.81 4.93 18.20
CA GLU A 75 -9.51 4.23 19.29
C GLU A 75 -8.76 2.98 19.74
N MET A 76 -8.20 2.21 18.79
CA MET A 76 -7.33 1.08 19.12
C MET A 76 -6.10 1.52 19.90
N ALA A 77 -5.41 2.57 19.45
CA ALA A 77 -4.23 3.10 20.12
C ALA A 77 -4.56 3.59 21.55
N GLU A 78 -5.72 4.26 21.75
CA GLU A 78 -6.14 4.69 23.09
C GLU A 78 -6.42 3.50 24.02
N ARG A 79 -7.09 2.44 23.54
CA ARG A 79 -7.30 1.22 24.34
C ARG A 79 -5.98 0.58 24.76
N ILE A 80 -5.01 0.50 23.84
CA ILE A 80 -3.67 -0.03 24.18
C ILE A 80 -2.99 0.87 25.19
N ARG A 81 -3.06 2.21 25.04
CA ARG A 81 -2.45 3.19 25.93
C ARG A 81 -2.88 3.01 27.38
N THR A 82 -4.15 2.68 27.63
CA THR A 82 -4.67 2.46 29.00
C THR A 82 -4.04 1.26 29.71
N LYS A 83 -3.37 0.36 28.96
CA LYS A 83 -2.74 -0.85 29.48
C LYS A 83 -1.21 -0.75 29.55
N ILE A 84 -0.63 0.35 29.07
CA ILE A 84 0.83 0.54 29.12
C ILE A 84 1.25 0.87 30.55
N PRO A 85 2.10 0.05 31.19
CA PRO A 85 2.63 0.35 32.52
C PRO A 85 3.49 1.62 32.51
N HIS A 86 3.51 2.31 33.63
CA HIS A 86 4.43 3.43 33.80
C HIS A 86 5.87 2.95 33.66
N GLY A 87 6.67 3.63 32.83
CA GLY A 87 8.07 3.24 32.57
C GLY A 87 8.28 2.11 31.59
N ALA A 88 7.21 1.56 30.99
CA ALA A 88 7.32 0.51 29.97
C ALA A 88 8.24 0.94 28.82
N ASP A 89 9.19 0.08 28.47
CA ASP A 89 10.13 0.31 27.38
C ASP A 89 9.50 0.06 25.99
N ALA A 90 10.29 0.27 24.93
CA ALA A 90 9.79 0.15 23.56
C ALA A 90 9.36 -1.29 23.22
N MET A 91 10.05 -2.31 23.74
CA MET A 91 9.71 -3.71 23.47
C MET A 91 8.47 -4.13 24.26
N GLU A 92 8.33 -3.72 25.51
CA GLU A 92 7.13 -3.96 26.32
C GLU A 92 5.88 -3.33 25.70
N ARG A 93 5.98 -2.07 25.23
CA ARG A 93 4.88 -1.41 24.50
C ARG A 93 4.57 -2.12 23.20
N THR A 94 5.59 -2.59 22.47
CA THR A 94 5.41 -3.35 21.22
C THR A 94 4.70 -4.69 21.51
N ALA A 95 5.09 -5.39 22.57
CA ALA A 95 4.44 -6.62 23.00
C ALA A 95 2.96 -6.42 23.33
N LEU A 96 2.60 -5.29 23.96
CA LEU A 96 1.20 -4.92 24.22
C LEU A 96 0.40 -4.68 22.92
N ILE A 97 1.01 -4.05 21.91
CA ILE A 97 0.35 -3.88 20.60
C ILE A 97 0.11 -5.27 19.98
N LEU A 98 1.13 -6.13 19.97
CA LEU A 98 1.01 -7.48 19.39
C LEU A 98 -0.07 -8.29 20.13
N LYS A 99 -0.07 -8.25 21.47
CA LYS A 99 -1.08 -8.90 22.31
C LYS A 99 -2.50 -8.38 22.02
N TYR A 100 -2.68 -7.06 21.89
CA TYR A 100 -3.96 -6.48 21.52
C TYR A 100 -4.47 -6.97 20.17
N LEU A 101 -3.57 -7.20 19.23
CA LEU A 101 -3.93 -7.66 17.89
C LEU A 101 -4.20 -9.17 17.83
N SER A 102 -3.49 -9.99 18.62
CA SER A 102 -3.46 -11.44 18.45
C SER A 102 -4.22 -12.24 19.54
N GLU A 103 -4.35 -11.72 20.76
CA GLU A 103 -4.94 -12.45 21.86
C GLU A 103 -6.41 -12.06 22.08
N ASP A 104 -7.28 -13.04 22.25
CA ASP A 104 -8.69 -12.85 22.62
C ASP A 104 -8.80 -12.23 24.01
N SER A 105 -9.45 -11.07 24.13
CA SER A 105 -9.59 -10.36 25.40
C SER A 105 -10.68 -9.29 25.35
N GLU A 106 -11.21 -8.90 26.51
CA GLU A 106 -12.18 -7.82 26.61
C GLU A 106 -11.68 -6.47 26.07
N TRP A 107 -10.38 -6.17 26.23
CA TRP A 107 -9.82 -4.88 25.82
C TRP A 107 -9.76 -4.68 24.29
N ASN A 108 -9.78 -5.77 23.52
CA ASN A 108 -9.95 -5.74 22.07
C ASN A 108 -11.34 -6.20 21.60
N GLN A 109 -12.30 -6.33 22.56
CA GLN A 109 -13.67 -6.74 22.28
C GLN A 109 -13.78 -8.16 21.70
N HIS A 110 -12.90 -9.06 22.12
CA HIS A 110 -12.82 -10.43 21.60
C HIS A 110 -12.63 -10.49 20.07
N GLN A 111 -11.92 -9.49 19.51
CA GLN A 111 -11.72 -9.34 18.07
C GLN A 111 -10.23 -9.39 17.73
N THR A 112 -9.74 -10.58 17.51
CA THR A 112 -8.35 -10.80 17.11
C THR A 112 -8.14 -10.58 15.62
N PHE A 113 -6.90 -10.23 15.27
CA PHE A 113 -6.42 -10.13 13.90
C PHE A 113 -5.63 -11.37 13.53
N SER A 114 -5.64 -11.76 12.27
CA SER A 114 -4.92 -12.93 11.79
C SER A 114 -4.37 -12.73 10.39
N TYR A 115 -3.49 -13.62 9.99
CA TYR A 115 -3.03 -13.71 8.60
C TYR A 115 -4.12 -14.33 7.73
N ASP A 116 -4.33 -13.78 6.52
CA ASP A 116 -5.32 -14.29 5.57
C ASP A 116 -4.77 -15.53 4.84
N LEU A 117 -5.12 -16.71 5.33
CA LEU A 117 -4.72 -17.98 4.73
C LEU A 117 -5.44 -18.28 3.40
N ASP A 118 -6.47 -17.50 3.03
CA ASP A 118 -7.18 -17.63 1.76
C ASP A 118 -6.53 -16.79 0.63
N ASP A 119 -5.61 -15.88 1.00
CA ASP A 119 -4.80 -15.10 0.08
C ASP A 119 -3.33 -15.05 0.57
N PRO A 120 -2.66 -16.21 0.66
CA PRO A 120 -1.37 -16.35 1.33
C PRO A 120 -0.23 -15.53 0.66
N PHE A 121 -0.36 -15.21 -0.61
CA PHE A 121 0.61 -14.35 -1.32
C PHE A 121 0.19 -12.87 -1.37
N GLY A 122 -0.95 -12.51 -0.76
CA GLY A 122 -1.45 -11.14 -0.80
C GLY A 122 -1.70 -10.63 -2.22
N THR A 123 -2.24 -11.47 -3.10
CA THR A 123 -2.46 -11.16 -4.52
C THR A 123 -3.67 -10.27 -4.74
N LYS A 124 -4.65 -10.32 -3.83
CA LYS A 124 -5.86 -9.49 -3.89
C LYS A 124 -5.56 -8.10 -3.37
N LEU A 125 -5.68 -7.10 -4.23
CA LEU A 125 -5.35 -5.71 -3.88
C LEU A 125 -6.22 -5.19 -2.71
N GLU A 126 -7.50 -5.59 -2.65
CA GLU A 126 -8.41 -5.22 -1.56
C GLU A 126 -7.95 -5.70 -0.19
N ASN A 127 -7.23 -6.84 -0.09
CA ASN A 127 -6.69 -7.36 1.18
C ASN A 127 -5.48 -6.56 1.69
N LYS A 128 -4.93 -5.66 0.85
CA LYS A 128 -3.87 -4.73 1.24
C LYS A 128 -4.41 -3.43 1.84
N LEU A 129 -5.73 -3.18 1.78
CA LEU A 129 -6.36 -1.96 2.30
C LEU A 129 -6.57 -2.05 3.81
N LEU A 130 -6.25 -0.97 4.53
CA LEU A 130 -6.50 -0.91 5.99
C LEU A 130 -7.98 -1.02 6.34
N SER A 131 -8.88 -0.43 5.55
CA SER A 131 -10.33 -0.53 5.76
C SER A 131 -10.82 -1.98 5.67
N THR A 132 -10.30 -2.76 4.72
CA THR A 132 -10.60 -4.19 4.60
C THR A 132 -10.04 -4.95 5.79
N TYR A 133 -8.76 -4.72 6.13
CA TYR A 133 -8.10 -5.40 7.25
C TYR A 133 -8.80 -5.11 8.59
N LEU A 134 -9.17 -3.87 8.87
CA LEU A 134 -9.93 -3.51 10.08
C LEU A 134 -11.31 -4.16 10.15
N ARG A 135 -11.98 -4.34 9.00
CA ARG A 135 -13.30 -4.96 8.91
C ARG A 135 -13.26 -6.48 8.99
N THR A 136 -12.34 -7.12 8.25
CA THR A 136 -12.27 -8.59 8.14
C THR A 136 -11.42 -9.24 9.21
N ARG A 137 -10.56 -8.44 9.86
CA ARG A 137 -9.51 -8.91 10.81
C ARG A 137 -8.50 -9.88 10.17
N ARG A 138 -8.55 -10.03 8.84
CA ARG A 138 -7.62 -10.85 8.08
C ARG A 138 -6.74 -9.96 7.21
N GLY A 139 -5.43 -10.07 7.36
CA GLY A 139 -4.44 -9.24 6.68
C GLY A 139 -3.32 -10.05 6.04
N ASN A 140 -2.42 -9.34 5.42
CA ASN A 140 -1.26 -9.91 4.74
C ASN A 140 0.03 -9.16 5.12
N CYS A 141 1.15 -9.54 4.49
CA CYS A 141 2.46 -8.92 4.74
C CYS A 141 2.54 -7.42 4.36
N VAL A 142 1.46 -6.80 3.91
CA VAL A 142 1.37 -5.34 3.66
C VAL A 142 0.48 -4.67 4.72
N SER A 143 -0.78 -5.09 4.85
CA SER A 143 -1.73 -4.45 5.75
C SER A 143 -1.39 -4.62 7.24
N MET A 144 -0.87 -5.80 7.62
CA MET A 144 -0.52 -6.11 9.01
C MET A 144 0.63 -5.24 9.55
N PRO A 145 1.81 -5.17 8.90
CA PRO A 145 2.90 -4.33 9.39
C PRO A 145 2.56 -2.83 9.35
N ILE A 146 1.74 -2.38 8.40
CA ILE A 146 1.34 -0.98 8.34
C ILE A 146 0.41 -0.62 9.52
N LEU A 147 -0.54 -1.49 9.90
CA LEU A 147 -1.35 -1.26 11.10
C LEU A 147 -0.49 -1.27 12.37
N LEU A 148 0.43 -2.23 12.49
CA LEU A 148 1.38 -2.28 13.62
C LEU A 148 2.19 -0.99 13.73
N LEU A 149 2.78 -0.52 12.62
CA LEU A 149 3.53 0.73 12.57
C LEU A 149 2.65 1.93 12.96
N ALA A 150 1.42 1.98 12.43
CA ALA A 150 0.47 3.06 12.73
C ALA A 150 0.14 3.14 14.22
N LEU A 151 -0.12 2.00 14.86
CA LEU A 151 -0.37 1.92 16.30
C LEU A 151 0.89 2.32 17.09
N GLY A 152 2.06 1.82 16.70
CA GLY A 152 3.32 2.17 17.34
C GLY A 152 3.62 3.67 17.29
N GLN A 153 3.45 4.32 16.14
CA GLN A 153 3.62 5.77 15.98
C GLN A 153 2.67 6.56 16.90
N LYS A 154 1.39 6.14 17.01
CA LYS A 154 0.41 6.79 17.92
C LYS A 154 0.72 6.59 19.40
N LEU A 155 1.45 5.54 19.72
CA LEU A 155 1.93 5.26 21.08
C LEU A 155 3.33 5.85 21.36
N GLY A 156 3.87 6.66 20.45
CA GLY A 156 5.15 7.34 20.60
C GLY A 156 6.38 6.42 20.47
N LEU A 157 6.25 5.28 19.79
CA LEU A 157 7.36 4.40 19.50
C LEU A 157 8.15 4.87 18.26
N GLU A 158 9.46 4.80 18.33
CA GLU A 158 10.32 4.98 17.16
C GLU A 158 10.31 3.69 16.34
N MET A 159 9.41 3.66 15.37
CA MET A 159 9.18 2.52 14.48
C MET A 159 9.24 2.93 13.02
N THR A 160 9.62 1.98 12.16
CA THR A 160 9.60 2.16 10.72
C THR A 160 9.37 0.84 9.99
N LEU A 161 9.08 0.91 8.69
CA LEU A 161 9.05 -0.29 7.86
C LEU A 161 10.47 -0.75 7.49
N ALA A 162 10.57 -2.01 7.17
CA ALA A 162 11.69 -2.63 6.49
C ALA A 162 11.17 -3.67 5.50
N THR A 163 11.98 -4.03 4.51
CA THR A 163 11.62 -4.98 3.46
C THR A 163 12.55 -6.18 3.43
N ALA A 164 12.02 -7.30 2.97
CA ALA A 164 12.73 -8.49 2.51
C ALA A 164 12.13 -8.88 1.14
N PRO A 165 12.70 -9.84 0.38
CA PRO A 165 12.08 -10.32 -0.85
C PRO A 165 10.60 -10.67 -0.65
N SER A 166 9.71 -10.00 -1.40
CA SER A 166 8.24 -10.18 -1.35
C SER A 166 7.62 -10.00 0.04
N HIS A 167 8.28 -9.31 0.97
CA HIS A 167 7.82 -9.18 2.35
C HIS A 167 8.09 -7.79 2.94
N VAL A 168 7.16 -7.32 3.78
CA VAL A 168 7.28 -6.08 4.55
C VAL A 168 7.13 -6.42 6.04
N PHE A 169 7.93 -5.79 6.88
CA PHE A 169 7.90 -5.96 8.34
C PHE A 169 8.22 -4.63 9.04
N VAL A 170 8.19 -4.63 10.36
CA VAL A 170 8.43 -3.43 11.17
C VAL A 170 9.78 -3.54 11.90
N LYS A 171 10.49 -2.44 12.00
CA LYS A 171 11.59 -2.29 12.96
C LYS A 171 11.21 -1.30 14.06
N VAL A 172 11.55 -1.63 15.29
CA VAL A 172 11.38 -0.78 16.47
C VAL A 172 12.75 -0.43 17.06
N ARG A 173 12.94 0.84 17.43
CA ARG A 173 14.15 1.28 18.12
C ARG A 173 14.07 0.92 19.59
N HIS A 174 15.05 0.15 20.07
CA HIS A 174 15.15 -0.25 21.48
C HIS A 174 16.60 -0.22 21.92
N ASN A 175 16.91 0.55 22.98
CA ASN A 175 18.26 0.70 23.53
C ASN A 175 19.34 1.00 22.47
N GLY A 176 19.06 1.96 21.60
CA GLY A 176 19.98 2.38 20.54
C GLY A 176 20.09 1.43 19.35
N THR A 177 19.41 0.27 19.33
CA THR A 177 19.44 -0.71 18.25
C THR A 177 18.07 -0.94 17.63
N TRP A 178 18.02 -1.39 16.37
CA TRP A 178 16.79 -1.77 15.69
C TRP A 178 16.49 -3.25 15.93
N LYS A 179 15.26 -3.55 16.33
CA LYS A 179 14.72 -4.92 16.49
C LYS A 179 13.63 -5.14 15.47
N ASN A 180 13.59 -6.34 14.87
CA ASN A 180 12.55 -6.68 13.90
C ASN A 180 11.31 -7.18 14.63
N VAL A 181 10.16 -6.71 14.17
CA VAL A 181 8.85 -7.16 14.63
C VAL A 181 8.08 -7.69 13.43
N GLU A 182 7.74 -8.98 13.50
CA GLU A 182 7.01 -9.69 12.46
C GLU A 182 5.50 -9.64 12.76
N ALA A 183 4.78 -8.82 11.97
CA ALA A 183 3.35 -8.62 12.17
C ALA A 183 2.52 -9.86 11.79
N THR A 184 2.98 -10.65 10.80
CA THR A 184 2.22 -11.80 10.29
C THR A 184 2.23 -13.01 11.22
N SER A 185 3.16 -13.05 12.17
CA SER A 185 3.24 -14.06 13.23
C SER A 185 3.17 -13.46 14.64
N PHE A 186 2.92 -12.15 14.75
CA PHE A 186 2.86 -11.40 16.02
C PHE A 186 4.07 -11.63 16.94
N GLY A 187 5.27 -11.62 16.37
CA GLY A 187 6.49 -11.98 17.10
C GLY A 187 7.70 -11.15 16.71
N VAL A 188 8.86 -11.58 17.20
CA VAL A 188 10.17 -10.98 16.91
C VAL A 188 10.95 -11.93 16.01
N MET A 189 11.69 -11.39 15.03
CA MET A 189 12.56 -12.17 14.16
C MET A 189 13.94 -11.53 14.07
N THR A 190 14.97 -12.35 13.80
CA THR A 190 16.32 -11.85 13.54
C THR A 190 16.51 -11.54 12.06
N ASP A 191 17.49 -10.69 11.72
CA ASP A 191 17.89 -10.45 10.33
C ASP A 191 18.36 -11.76 9.67
N GLU A 192 19.03 -12.64 10.42
CA GLU A 192 19.46 -13.94 9.91
C GLU A 192 18.28 -14.85 9.57
N SER A 193 17.21 -14.83 10.36
CA SER A 193 15.98 -15.57 10.04
C SER A 193 15.37 -15.11 8.71
N TYR A 194 15.36 -13.80 8.43
CA TYR A 194 14.91 -13.29 7.13
C TYR A 194 15.86 -13.70 6.01
N ARG A 195 17.19 -13.55 6.20
CA ARG A 195 18.18 -13.95 5.19
C ARG A 195 18.00 -15.39 4.76
N THR A 196 17.87 -16.28 5.73
CA THR A 196 17.72 -17.73 5.47
C THR A 196 16.39 -18.06 4.79
N LYS A 197 15.28 -17.51 5.32
CA LYS A 197 13.93 -17.83 4.82
C LYS A 197 13.62 -17.25 3.44
N THR A 198 14.19 -16.08 3.12
CA THR A 198 13.91 -15.37 1.86
C THR A 198 15.10 -15.29 0.92
N HIS A 199 16.17 -16.07 1.21
CA HIS A 199 17.37 -16.20 0.37
C HIS A 199 18.00 -14.85 -0.02
N ILE A 200 18.12 -13.91 0.93
CA ILE A 200 18.73 -12.61 0.68
C ILE A 200 20.22 -12.78 0.38
N SER A 201 20.66 -12.28 -0.76
CA SER A 201 22.07 -12.33 -1.16
C SER A 201 22.94 -11.37 -0.34
N ASP A 202 24.22 -11.69 -0.17
CA ASP A 202 25.19 -10.79 0.47
C ASP A 202 25.29 -9.45 -0.26
N LEU A 203 25.16 -9.46 -1.58
CA LEU A 203 25.13 -8.24 -2.39
C LEU A 203 23.92 -7.36 -2.06
N ALA A 204 22.74 -7.95 -1.80
CA ALA A 204 21.55 -7.22 -1.40
C ALA A 204 21.72 -6.54 -0.03
N ILE A 205 22.41 -7.23 0.91
CA ILE A 205 22.76 -6.65 2.21
C ILE A 205 23.78 -5.52 2.06
N ALA A 206 24.86 -5.75 1.30
CA ALA A 206 25.89 -4.75 1.05
C ALA A 206 25.32 -3.48 0.39
N ASN A 207 24.39 -3.62 -0.55
CA ASN A 207 23.70 -2.53 -1.21
C ASN A 207 22.53 -1.96 -0.39
N GLN A 208 22.22 -2.55 0.75
CA GLN A 208 21.16 -2.08 1.66
C GLN A 208 19.79 -1.97 0.99
N ILE A 209 19.43 -2.93 0.13
CA ILE A 209 18.08 -2.97 -0.45
C ILE A 209 17.07 -3.67 0.46
N TYR A 210 17.55 -4.48 1.43
CA TYR A 210 16.73 -5.22 2.38
C TYR A 210 17.23 -5.07 3.82
N LEU A 211 16.40 -5.42 4.78
CA LEU A 211 16.64 -5.50 6.23
C LEU A 211 17.07 -4.19 6.91
N ARG A 212 17.22 -3.10 6.20
CA ARG A 212 17.51 -1.80 6.81
C ARG A 212 16.24 -1.11 7.29
N PRO A 213 16.32 -0.27 8.32
CA PRO A 213 15.21 0.62 8.66
C PRO A 213 15.01 1.62 7.51
N LEU A 214 13.78 1.72 7.01
CA LEU A 214 13.43 2.68 5.97
C LEU A 214 13.21 4.08 6.58
N SER A 215 13.60 5.11 5.88
CA SER A 215 13.18 6.47 6.21
C SER A 215 11.66 6.61 6.02
N ARG A 216 11.09 7.71 6.50
CA ARG A 216 9.66 8.01 6.30
C ARG A 216 9.31 8.10 4.81
N ARG A 217 10.17 8.72 4.01
CA ARG A 217 9.99 8.80 2.54
C ARG A 217 9.94 7.42 1.91
N GLU A 218 10.91 6.59 2.22
CA GLU A 218 10.99 5.22 1.68
C GLU A 218 9.83 4.35 2.16
N SER A 219 9.41 4.46 3.41
CA SER A 219 8.20 3.79 3.92
C SER A 219 6.94 4.22 3.15
N SER A 220 6.87 5.50 2.74
CA SER A 220 5.76 6.01 1.92
C SER A 220 5.79 5.46 0.51
N VAL A 221 6.97 5.22 -0.07
CA VAL A 221 7.13 4.53 -1.36
C VAL A 221 6.57 3.10 -1.26
N VAL A 222 6.94 2.33 -0.22
CA VAL A 222 6.40 0.98 0.01
C VAL A 222 4.87 0.98 0.07
N VAL A 223 4.28 1.95 0.77
CA VAL A 223 2.81 2.07 0.87
C VAL A 223 2.18 2.44 -0.48
N ALA A 224 2.83 3.33 -1.25
CA ALA A 224 2.34 3.84 -2.53
C ALA A 224 2.46 2.82 -3.67
N GLU A 225 3.28 1.78 -3.54
CA GLU A 225 3.41 0.70 -4.54
C GLU A 225 2.08 0.01 -4.84
N ALA A 226 1.11 0.03 -3.91
CA ALA A 226 -0.25 -0.44 -4.16
C ALA A 226 -0.97 0.32 -5.30
N ILE A 227 -0.59 1.58 -5.57
CA ILE A 227 -1.08 2.34 -6.72
C ILE A 227 -0.55 1.75 -8.03
N LEU A 228 0.73 1.31 -8.07
CA LEU A 228 1.30 0.64 -9.24
C LEU A 228 0.60 -0.70 -9.53
N GLU A 229 0.19 -1.41 -8.49
CA GLU A 229 -0.62 -2.63 -8.63
C GLU A 229 -2.01 -2.31 -9.20
N LYS A 230 -2.68 -1.28 -8.70
CA LYS A 230 -3.97 -0.81 -9.25
C LYS A 230 -3.84 -0.45 -10.73
N LEU A 231 -2.80 0.30 -11.09
CA LEU A 231 -2.55 0.74 -12.46
C LEU A 231 -2.19 -0.41 -13.41
N LYS A 232 -1.75 -1.57 -12.91
CA LYS A 232 -1.48 -2.76 -13.73
C LYS A 232 -2.73 -3.20 -14.51
N THR A 233 -3.91 -3.08 -13.91
CA THR A 233 -5.17 -3.58 -14.47
C THR A 233 -6.11 -2.48 -14.96
N THR A 234 -6.00 -1.26 -14.43
CA THR A 234 -6.98 -0.18 -14.67
C THR A 234 -6.40 1.06 -15.34
N GLY A 235 -5.08 1.18 -15.42
CA GLY A 235 -4.40 2.36 -15.95
C GLY A 235 -3.64 2.11 -17.23
N SER A 236 -3.17 3.21 -17.85
CA SER A 236 -2.21 3.10 -18.94
C SER A 236 -0.85 2.66 -18.41
N GLN A 237 -0.12 1.87 -19.20
CA GLN A 237 1.24 1.48 -18.80
C GLN A 237 2.18 2.71 -18.77
N GLN A 238 1.91 3.75 -19.57
CA GLN A 238 2.66 5.00 -19.48
C GLN A 238 2.45 5.69 -18.13
N THR A 239 1.21 5.82 -17.68
CA THR A 239 0.92 6.37 -16.32
C THR A 239 1.63 5.56 -15.23
N ARG A 240 1.66 4.23 -15.39
CA ARG A 240 2.37 3.35 -14.45
C ARG A 240 3.89 3.62 -14.45
N LEU A 241 4.49 3.88 -15.63
CA LEU A 241 5.90 4.28 -15.74
C LEU A 241 6.15 5.61 -15.04
N ASP A 242 5.31 6.62 -15.30
CA ASP A 242 5.45 7.96 -14.72
C ASP A 242 5.36 7.93 -13.18
N VAL A 243 4.41 7.14 -12.63
CA VAL A 243 4.30 6.90 -11.19
C VAL A 243 5.53 6.18 -10.65
N ALA A 244 6.02 5.15 -11.34
CA ALA A 244 7.23 4.43 -10.91
C ALA A 244 8.47 5.35 -10.92
N ASP A 245 8.60 6.23 -11.91
CA ASP A 245 9.69 7.21 -11.96
C ASP A 245 9.63 8.16 -10.77
N LYS A 246 8.45 8.64 -10.42
CA LYS A 246 8.25 9.49 -9.25
C LYS A 246 8.63 8.78 -7.96
N LEU A 247 8.20 7.56 -7.75
CA LEU A 247 8.53 6.76 -6.56
C LEU A 247 10.04 6.48 -6.48
N LEU A 248 10.69 6.13 -7.60
CA LEU A 248 12.14 5.91 -7.65
C LEU A 248 12.96 7.18 -7.40
N SER A 249 12.38 8.37 -7.58
CA SER A 249 13.07 9.62 -7.19
C SER A 249 13.14 9.80 -5.67
N TYR A 250 12.25 9.12 -4.90
CA TYR A 250 12.21 9.14 -3.42
C TYR A 250 12.92 7.92 -2.81
N ASP A 251 12.79 6.75 -3.42
CA ASP A 251 13.58 5.57 -3.07
C ASP A 251 14.25 4.96 -4.31
N PRO A 252 15.46 5.41 -4.66
CA PRO A 252 16.20 4.87 -5.80
C PRO A 252 16.61 3.40 -5.66
N LYS A 253 16.41 2.81 -4.45
CA LYS A 253 16.73 1.42 -4.13
C LYS A 253 15.47 0.54 -4.02
N SER A 254 14.25 1.07 -4.22
CA SER A 254 13.04 0.26 -4.24
C SER A 254 13.07 -0.75 -5.39
N VAL A 255 13.45 -1.97 -5.06
CA VAL A 255 13.43 -3.10 -6.01
C VAL A 255 12.02 -3.35 -6.52
N GLN A 256 11.02 -3.33 -5.64
CA GLN A 256 9.63 -3.58 -6.03
C GLN A 256 9.15 -2.56 -7.09
N THR A 257 9.48 -1.29 -6.91
CA THR A 257 9.17 -0.25 -7.92
C THR A 257 9.91 -0.48 -9.23
N MET A 258 11.19 -0.93 -9.20
CA MET A 258 11.95 -1.29 -10.41
C MET A 258 11.27 -2.45 -11.16
N LEU A 259 10.82 -3.48 -10.44
CA LEU A 259 10.09 -4.61 -11.02
C LEU A 259 8.76 -4.17 -11.63
N HIS A 260 8.01 -3.29 -10.97
CA HIS A 260 6.79 -2.70 -11.53
C HIS A 260 7.07 -1.95 -12.84
N LYS A 261 8.17 -1.23 -12.90
CA LYS A 261 8.57 -0.48 -14.09
C LYS A 261 9.02 -1.41 -15.22
N GLY A 262 9.83 -2.42 -14.94
CA GLY A 262 10.21 -3.45 -15.90
C GLY A 262 8.99 -4.17 -16.47
N ASN A 263 8.07 -4.57 -15.59
CA ASN A 263 6.81 -5.20 -15.99
C ASN A 263 5.89 -4.29 -16.82
N ALA A 264 5.88 -2.97 -16.58
CA ALA A 264 5.11 -2.04 -17.42
C ALA A 264 5.62 -2.05 -18.87
N TYR A 265 6.93 -2.01 -19.07
CA TYR A 265 7.54 -2.14 -20.40
C TYR A 265 7.22 -3.50 -21.05
N PHE A 266 7.22 -4.57 -20.27
CA PHE A 266 6.81 -5.90 -20.78
C PHE A 266 5.35 -5.92 -21.22
N HIS A 267 4.44 -5.35 -20.45
CA HIS A 267 3.02 -5.26 -20.84
C HIS A 267 2.80 -4.42 -22.09
N MET A 268 3.55 -3.30 -22.26
CA MET A 268 3.52 -2.53 -23.51
C MET A 268 4.01 -3.39 -24.68
N LEU A 269 5.13 -4.08 -24.50
CA LEU A 269 5.68 -4.98 -25.52
C LEU A 269 4.68 -6.07 -25.91
N LYS A 270 4.06 -6.70 -24.91
CA LYS A 270 3.06 -7.74 -25.09
C LYS A 270 1.86 -7.23 -25.86
N ASN A 271 1.27 -6.13 -25.41
CA ASN A 271 0.06 -5.57 -26.02
C ASN A 271 0.31 -5.06 -27.46
N GLU A 272 1.49 -4.45 -27.70
CA GLU A 272 1.79 -3.87 -29.03
C GLU A 272 2.24 -4.92 -30.05
N PHE A 273 2.86 -6.03 -29.63
CA PHE A 273 3.58 -6.92 -30.54
C PHE A 273 3.35 -8.42 -30.35
N LEU A 274 2.95 -8.90 -29.17
CA LEU A 274 2.91 -10.33 -28.89
C LEU A 274 1.48 -10.91 -28.87
N ASP A 275 0.48 -10.14 -28.48
CA ASP A 275 -0.90 -10.61 -28.34
C ASP A 275 -1.65 -10.74 -29.69
N HIS A 276 -1.07 -10.25 -30.79
CA HIS A 276 -1.71 -10.25 -32.12
C HIS A 276 -1.36 -11.49 -32.98
N GLY A 277 -0.61 -12.44 -32.39
CA GLY A 277 -0.15 -13.63 -33.10
C GLY A 277 0.91 -13.33 -34.19
N PRO A 278 1.44 -14.34 -34.86
CA PRO A 278 2.44 -14.15 -35.91
C PRO A 278 1.82 -13.42 -37.10
N SER A 279 2.30 -12.21 -37.39
CA SER A 279 1.92 -11.46 -38.59
C SER A 279 2.75 -11.94 -39.78
N SER A 280 2.08 -12.21 -40.93
CA SER A 280 2.76 -12.46 -42.21
C SER A 280 3.44 -11.22 -42.78
N THR A 281 3.10 -10.02 -42.28
CA THR A 281 3.68 -8.74 -42.69
C THR A 281 4.88 -8.39 -41.83
N PRO A 282 6.07 -8.13 -42.41
CA PRO A 282 7.21 -7.65 -41.67
C PRO A 282 6.92 -6.34 -40.93
N LEU A 283 7.48 -6.18 -39.72
CA LEU A 283 7.36 -4.93 -38.97
C LEU A 283 8.01 -3.77 -39.74
N SER A 284 7.35 -2.62 -39.72
CA SER A 284 7.96 -1.39 -40.24
C SER A 284 9.23 -1.05 -39.43
N THR A 285 10.12 -0.25 -40.00
CA THR A 285 11.33 0.23 -39.31
C THR A 285 10.98 0.90 -37.98
N GLN A 286 9.93 1.72 -37.93
CA GLN A 286 9.46 2.39 -36.72
C GLN A 286 8.96 1.39 -35.68
N SER A 287 8.16 0.42 -36.08
CA SER A 287 7.67 -0.64 -35.20
C SER A 287 8.82 -1.48 -34.64
N MET A 288 9.83 -1.79 -35.45
CA MET A 288 11.02 -2.52 -35.01
C MET A 288 11.83 -1.72 -34.00
N LEU A 289 11.99 -0.40 -34.19
CA LEU A 289 12.66 0.47 -33.22
C LEU A 289 11.89 0.52 -31.90
N ARG A 290 10.56 0.62 -31.97
CA ARG A 290 9.69 0.60 -30.77
C ARG A 290 9.81 -0.74 -30.02
N TYR A 291 9.72 -1.87 -30.73
CA TYR A 291 9.91 -3.20 -30.15
C TYR A 291 11.24 -3.31 -29.40
N ARG A 292 12.35 -2.94 -30.06
CA ARG A 292 13.68 -2.99 -29.47
C ARG A 292 13.81 -2.04 -28.26
N HIS A 293 13.18 -0.88 -28.29
CA HIS A 293 13.15 0.05 -27.17
C HIS A 293 12.48 -0.58 -25.96
N LEU A 294 11.26 -1.10 -26.12
CA LEU A 294 10.50 -1.73 -25.02
C LEU A 294 11.24 -2.92 -24.43
N GLN A 295 11.81 -3.77 -25.29
CA GLN A 295 12.60 -4.93 -24.85
C GLN A 295 13.86 -4.51 -24.07
N ARG A 296 14.57 -3.46 -24.53
CA ARG A 296 15.75 -2.95 -23.84
C ARG A 296 15.41 -2.37 -22.48
N GLU A 297 14.37 -1.55 -22.40
CA GLU A 297 13.96 -0.92 -21.12
C GLU A 297 13.44 -1.97 -20.13
N ASN A 298 12.67 -2.98 -20.58
CA ASN A 298 12.29 -4.10 -19.72
C ASN A 298 13.54 -4.75 -19.10
N ARG A 299 14.51 -5.19 -19.92
CA ARG A 299 15.75 -5.81 -19.43
C ARG A 299 16.53 -4.90 -18.50
N ARG A 300 16.63 -3.60 -18.82
CA ARG A 300 17.38 -2.62 -18.04
C ARG A 300 16.92 -2.55 -16.60
N TRP A 301 15.62 -2.57 -16.36
CA TRP A 301 15.06 -2.43 -15.01
C TRP A 301 15.23 -3.71 -14.19
N PHE A 302 15.06 -4.89 -14.78
CA PHE A 302 15.37 -6.15 -14.11
C PHE A 302 16.87 -6.26 -13.82
N SER A 303 17.74 -5.99 -14.79
CA SER A 303 19.19 -6.01 -14.58
C SER A 303 19.65 -4.99 -13.53
N ARG A 304 18.97 -3.85 -13.40
CA ARG A 304 19.25 -2.92 -12.31
C ARG A 304 18.91 -3.51 -10.94
N ALA A 305 17.75 -4.14 -10.80
CA ALA A 305 17.39 -4.83 -9.56
C ALA A 305 18.37 -5.95 -9.22
N GLU A 306 18.76 -6.77 -10.21
CA GLU A 306 19.74 -7.83 -10.07
C GLU A 306 21.14 -7.31 -9.67
N SER A 307 21.57 -6.19 -10.25
CA SER A 307 22.84 -5.56 -9.90
C SER A 307 22.90 -5.04 -8.47
N LEU A 308 21.74 -4.76 -7.87
CA LEU A 308 21.62 -4.43 -6.44
C LEU A 308 21.58 -5.65 -5.53
N GLY A 309 21.48 -6.85 -6.11
CA GLY A 309 21.45 -8.12 -5.36
C GLY A 309 20.07 -8.79 -5.27
N TRP A 310 19.05 -8.22 -5.91
CA TRP A 310 17.76 -8.91 -6.05
C TRP A 310 17.93 -10.20 -6.84
N ARG A 311 17.20 -11.23 -6.44
CA ARG A 311 17.09 -12.48 -7.16
C ARG A 311 15.62 -12.82 -7.33
N GLU A 312 15.28 -13.41 -8.46
CA GLU A 312 13.93 -13.91 -8.69
C GLU A 312 13.61 -15.01 -7.65
N PRO A 313 12.42 -14.94 -6.99
CA PRO A 313 11.98 -15.99 -6.08
C PRO A 313 12.00 -17.36 -6.76
N ARG A 314 12.38 -18.39 -6.02
CA ARG A 314 12.44 -19.76 -6.55
C ARG A 314 11.07 -20.42 -6.44
N THR A 315 10.65 -21.15 -7.44
CA THR A 315 9.35 -21.88 -7.46
C THR A 315 9.22 -22.83 -6.26
N ASP A 316 10.33 -23.44 -5.82
CA ASP A 316 10.33 -24.33 -4.66
C ASP A 316 10.03 -23.61 -3.33
N ASP A 317 10.33 -22.31 -3.26
CA ASP A 317 10.04 -21.48 -2.07
C ASP A 317 8.55 -21.24 -1.95
N ASP A 318 7.87 -20.97 -3.06
CA ASP A 318 6.43 -20.81 -3.12
C ASP A 318 5.70 -22.11 -2.73
N GLN A 319 6.19 -23.26 -3.19
CA GLN A 319 5.63 -24.56 -2.83
C GLN A 319 5.75 -24.85 -1.35
N ARG A 320 6.95 -24.66 -0.77
CA ARG A 320 7.17 -24.84 0.69
C ARG A 320 6.29 -23.88 1.50
N TYR A 321 6.18 -22.64 1.08
CA TYR A 321 5.30 -21.67 1.74
C TYR A 321 3.83 -22.11 1.72
N LEU A 322 3.31 -22.59 0.60
CA LEU A 322 1.94 -23.12 0.49
C LEU A 322 1.72 -24.36 1.37
N GLU A 323 2.73 -25.24 1.51
CA GLU A 323 2.66 -26.37 2.42
C GLU A 323 2.59 -25.94 3.89
N ASP A 324 3.35 -24.91 4.28
CA ASP A 324 3.29 -24.32 5.61
C ASP A 324 1.91 -23.69 5.89
N ILE A 325 1.32 -23.03 4.91
CA ILE A 325 -0.04 -22.49 5.00
C ILE A 325 -1.07 -23.61 5.18
N ARG A 326 -0.98 -24.70 4.42
CA ARG A 326 -1.87 -25.85 4.55
C ARG A 326 -1.79 -26.48 5.94
N ARG A 327 -0.58 -26.65 6.47
CA ARG A 327 -0.38 -27.18 7.83
C ARG A 327 -1.00 -26.27 8.89
N LYS A 328 -0.79 -24.95 8.79
CA LYS A 328 -1.41 -23.98 9.71
C LYS A 328 -2.93 -24.01 9.66
N ARG A 329 -3.52 -24.15 8.45
CA ARG A 329 -4.99 -24.26 8.30
C ARG A 329 -5.51 -25.53 8.96
N GLY A 330 -4.90 -26.69 8.69
CA GLY A 330 -5.29 -27.97 9.31
C GLY A 330 -5.26 -27.92 10.84
N SER A 331 -4.20 -27.34 11.43
CA SER A 331 -4.11 -27.19 12.90
C SER A 331 -5.15 -26.24 13.51
N LEU A 332 -5.69 -25.30 12.76
CA LEU A 332 -6.78 -24.43 13.21
C LEU A 332 -8.14 -25.14 13.15
N GLU A 333 -8.36 -25.99 12.14
CA GLU A 333 -9.60 -26.79 11.98
C GLU A 333 -9.70 -27.91 13.02
N GLU A 334 -8.57 -28.46 13.49
CA GLU A 334 -8.51 -29.48 14.53
C GLU A 334 -8.74 -28.93 15.96
N ASN A 335 -8.52 -27.63 16.18
CA ASN A 335 -8.58 -26.98 17.49
C ASN A 335 -9.79 -26.06 17.66
N GLY A 336 -10.69 -25.96 16.69
CA GLY A 336 -11.93 -25.16 16.71
C GLY A 336 -13.17 -26.02 16.70
#